data_4507af7341f42401d437f31e6f8e62ff
#
_entry.id   4507af7341f42401d437f31e6f8e62ff
#
_cell.length_a   1.000
_cell.length_b   1.000
_cell.length_c   1.000
_cell.angle_alpha   90.00
_cell.angle_beta   90.00
_cell.angle_gamma   90.00
#
_symmetry.space_group_name_H-M   'P 1'
#
loop_
_entity.id
_entity.type
_entity.pdbx_description
1 polymer ?
#
loop_
_entity_poly.entity_id
_entity_poly.type
_entity_poly.pdbx_seq_one_letter_code
_entity_poly.pdbx_strand_id
1 'polypeptide(L)'
;MKQRHLSIAVLVCAAFLALPMTGGAQILVSGNDEKVLWDDAGKTIYLPPGKDTISFIDIGDRENPKILTSIALENSIFGPPTNLAVHPSGEIALVANSVTQIKDGESWKPVPDDKVYIFDLKASPRKHIGTVNVGRQPSGLDISKKGDLALVTNRADNSVSVLSISGKEVKVTDTIAMGDSVAHVAIWRTAPRDWLLSRSSTRSRS
;
A
#
# COMPACT_ATOMS: atom_id res chain seq x y z
N MET A 1 25.79 -13.08 80.04
CA MET A 1 25.17 -13.75 78.87
C MET A 1 24.89 -12.70 77.81
N LYS A 2 25.65 -12.68 76.74
CA LYS A 2 25.48 -11.74 75.59
C LYS A 2 24.86 -12.52 74.43
N GLN A 3 23.63 -12.22 74.06
CA GLN A 3 23.00 -12.77 72.89
C GLN A 3 23.54 -12.04 71.68
N ARG A 4 24.03 -12.80 70.73
CA ARG A 4 24.48 -12.33 69.39
C ARG A 4 23.30 -12.53 68.41
N HIS A 5 22.70 -11.43 67.94
CA HIS A 5 21.74 -11.47 66.87
C HIS A 5 22.49 -11.65 65.52
N LEU A 6 22.21 -12.77 64.86
CA LEU A 6 22.69 -13.06 63.52
C LEU A 6 21.72 -12.51 62.53
N SER A 7 22.07 -11.40 61.83
CA SER A 7 21.26 -10.82 60.77
C SER A 7 21.59 -11.58 59.46
N ILE A 8 20.60 -12.31 58.97
CA ILE A 8 20.66 -12.96 57.68
C ILE A 8 20.21 -11.91 56.62
N ALA A 9 21.14 -11.40 55.84
CA ALA A 9 20.84 -10.58 54.67
C ALA A 9 20.47 -11.49 53.50
N VAL A 10 19.17 -11.47 53.13
CA VAL A 10 18.69 -12.17 51.94
C VAL A 10 18.97 -11.29 50.73
N LEU A 11 19.95 -11.71 49.91
CA LEU A 11 20.29 -11.07 48.64
C LEU A 11 19.31 -11.58 47.59
N VAL A 12 18.30 -10.79 47.25
CA VAL A 12 17.39 -11.09 46.14
C VAL A 12 18.08 -10.66 44.84
N CYS A 13 18.71 -11.62 44.15
CA CYS A 13 19.16 -11.43 42.75
C CYS A 13 17.94 -11.41 41.84
N ALA A 14 17.48 -10.22 41.47
CA ALA A 14 16.53 -10.06 40.36
C ALA A 14 17.23 -10.35 39.04
N ALA A 15 17.11 -11.60 38.57
CA ALA A 15 17.50 -11.95 37.20
C ALA A 15 16.50 -11.29 36.25
N PHE A 16 16.87 -10.15 35.65
CA PHE A 16 16.18 -9.61 34.48
C PHE A 16 16.39 -10.59 33.33
N LEU A 17 15.43 -11.47 33.09
CA LEU A 17 15.30 -12.20 31.84
C LEU A 17 14.98 -11.16 30.77
N ALA A 18 16.01 -10.71 30.04
CA ALA A 18 15.83 -10.01 28.78
C ALA A 18 15.19 -11.01 27.80
N LEU A 19 13.86 -11.01 27.75
CA LEU A 19 13.15 -11.69 26.67
C LEU A 19 13.64 -11.08 25.36
N PRO A 20 14.12 -11.88 24.40
CA PRO A 20 14.41 -11.35 23.09
C PRO A 20 13.09 -10.74 22.57
N MET A 21 13.08 -9.44 22.38
CA MET A 21 12.02 -8.82 21.58
C MET A 21 12.14 -9.45 20.21
N THR A 22 11.27 -10.39 19.90
CA THR A 22 11.11 -10.88 18.54
C THR A 22 10.61 -9.69 17.74
N GLY A 23 11.56 -8.96 17.17
CA GLY A 23 11.25 -7.92 16.19
C GLY A 23 10.43 -8.60 15.11
N GLY A 24 9.13 -8.27 15.02
CA GLY A 24 8.30 -8.77 13.94
C GLY A 24 9.02 -8.45 12.62
N ALA A 25 9.06 -9.41 11.70
CA ALA A 25 9.68 -9.22 10.40
C ALA A 25 9.14 -7.93 9.77
N GLN A 26 10.00 -6.93 9.61
CA GLN A 26 9.63 -5.69 8.94
C GLN A 26 9.72 -5.95 7.44
N ILE A 27 8.59 -5.88 6.76
CA ILE A 27 8.51 -6.12 5.32
C ILE A 27 8.33 -4.78 4.60
N LEU A 28 9.22 -4.49 3.68
CA LEU A 28 9.09 -3.44 2.69
C LEU A 28 8.46 -4.04 1.43
N VAL A 29 7.47 -3.36 0.86
CA VAL A 29 6.89 -3.70 -0.43
C VAL A 29 7.29 -2.62 -1.43
N SER A 30 7.89 -3.04 -2.55
CA SER A 30 8.33 -2.14 -3.62
C SER A 30 7.65 -2.50 -4.93
N GLY A 31 7.04 -1.51 -5.58
CA GLY A 31 6.59 -1.61 -6.96
C GLY A 31 7.69 -1.07 -7.88
N ASN A 32 8.09 -1.85 -8.88
CA ASN A 32 9.10 -1.48 -9.85
C ASN A 32 8.45 -1.41 -11.23
N ASP A 33 8.40 -0.20 -11.79
CA ASP A 33 7.87 0.08 -13.13
C ASP A 33 9.05 0.24 -14.08
N GLU A 34 9.17 -0.64 -15.08
CA GLU A 34 10.21 -0.59 -16.11
C GLU A 34 9.68 -0.18 -17.48
N LYS A 35 8.49 0.41 -17.55
CA LYS A 35 7.84 0.81 -18.81
C LYS A 35 8.18 2.22 -19.28
N VAL A 36 8.89 2.99 -18.47
CA VAL A 36 9.19 4.40 -18.75
C VAL A 36 10.66 4.69 -18.46
N LEU A 37 11.33 5.28 -19.44
CA LEU A 37 12.67 5.83 -19.31
C LEU A 37 12.69 7.30 -19.74
N TRP A 38 13.75 8.00 -19.39
CA TRP A 38 14.06 9.35 -19.89
C TRP A 38 15.41 9.31 -20.56
N ASP A 39 15.51 9.91 -21.73
CA ASP A 39 16.80 10.11 -22.40
C ASP A 39 17.59 11.28 -21.75
N ASP A 40 18.81 11.49 -22.22
CA ASP A 40 19.69 12.54 -21.70
C ASP A 40 19.13 13.97 -21.90
N ALA A 41 18.17 14.15 -22.82
CA ALA A 41 17.45 15.38 -23.04
C ALA A 41 16.18 15.52 -22.18
N GLY A 42 15.87 14.53 -21.35
CA GLY A 42 14.67 14.47 -20.52
C GLY A 42 13.39 14.07 -21.26
N LYS A 43 13.50 13.58 -22.50
CA LYS A 43 12.35 13.09 -23.26
C LYS A 43 11.94 11.72 -22.75
N THR A 44 10.64 11.55 -22.53
CA THR A 44 10.05 10.27 -22.10
C THR A 44 10.09 9.25 -23.24
N ILE A 45 10.58 8.05 -22.93
CA ILE A 45 10.59 6.88 -23.79
C ILE A 45 9.70 5.82 -23.15
N TYR A 46 8.68 5.38 -23.89
CA TYR A 46 7.80 4.30 -23.46
C TYR A 46 8.31 2.97 -23.99
N LEU A 47 8.41 1.99 -23.10
CA LEU A 47 8.88 0.64 -23.38
C LEU A 47 7.73 -0.36 -23.40
N PRO A 48 7.92 -1.57 -23.99
CA PRO A 48 6.93 -2.64 -23.90
C PRO A 48 6.68 -3.03 -22.44
N PRO A 49 5.44 -3.46 -22.10
CA PRO A 49 5.12 -4.01 -20.78
C PRO A 49 5.80 -5.37 -20.54
N GLY A 50 5.75 -5.85 -19.30
CA GLY A 50 6.11 -7.24 -18.95
C GLY A 50 7.41 -7.42 -18.16
N LYS A 51 8.08 -6.33 -17.77
CA LYS A 51 9.26 -6.37 -16.89
C LYS A 51 9.01 -5.87 -15.49
N ASP A 52 7.85 -5.30 -15.24
CA ASP A 52 7.49 -4.77 -13.93
C ASP A 52 7.42 -5.86 -12.88
N THR A 53 7.76 -5.51 -11.65
CA THR A 53 7.72 -6.43 -10.53
C THR A 53 7.18 -5.77 -9.26
N ILE A 54 6.59 -6.59 -8.40
CA ILE A 54 6.34 -6.26 -7.00
C ILE A 54 7.29 -7.09 -6.16
N SER A 55 8.16 -6.42 -5.42
CA SER A 55 9.17 -7.04 -4.58
C SER A 55 8.84 -6.91 -3.09
N PHE A 56 9.03 -7.99 -2.34
CA PHE A 56 8.86 -8.07 -0.89
C PHE A 56 10.23 -8.28 -0.27
N ILE A 57 10.64 -7.34 0.59
CA ILE A 57 11.99 -7.26 1.12
C ILE A 57 11.91 -7.32 2.64
N ASP A 58 12.65 -8.23 3.25
CA ASP A 58 12.86 -8.25 4.70
C ASP A 58 13.89 -7.18 5.07
N ILE A 59 13.49 -6.26 5.93
CA ILE A 59 14.29 -5.17 6.46
C ILE A 59 14.42 -5.25 7.98
N GLY A 60 14.14 -6.43 8.57
CA GLY A 60 14.33 -6.67 10.01
C GLY A 60 15.79 -6.49 10.42
N ASP A 61 16.73 -6.92 9.59
CA ASP A 61 18.13 -6.50 9.61
C ASP A 61 18.33 -5.38 8.58
N ARG A 62 18.41 -4.14 9.04
CA ARG A 62 18.50 -2.95 8.18
C ARG A 62 19.84 -2.84 7.44
N GLU A 63 20.88 -3.46 7.95
CA GLU A 63 22.20 -3.48 7.33
C GLU A 63 22.29 -4.55 6.23
N ASN A 64 21.44 -5.57 6.31
CA ASN A 64 21.41 -6.69 5.36
C ASN A 64 19.98 -6.98 4.88
N PRO A 65 19.33 -6.09 4.10
CA PRO A 65 17.99 -6.33 3.57
C PRO A 65 18.00 -7.52 2.60
N LYS A 66 16.95 -8.34 2.63
CA LYS A 66 16.84 -9.55 1.81
C LYS A 66 15.57 -9.55 0.98
N ILE A 67 15.69 -9.72 -0.33
CA ILE A 67 14.52 -9.94 -1.19
C ILE A 67 13.96 -11.33 -0.86
N LEU A 68 12.73 -11.37 -0.40
CA LEU A 68 12.03 -12.61 -0.06
C LEU A 68 11.30 -13.20 -1.26
N THR A 69 10.71 -12.34 -2.08
CA THR A 69 9.95 -12.73 -3.27
C THR A 69 9.87 -11.51 -4.20
N SER A 70 9.99 -11.74 -5.50
CA SER A 70 9.60 -10.79 -6.54
C SER A 70 8.59 -11.45 -7.44
N ILE A 71 7.48 -10.77 -7.68
CA ILE A 71 6.37 -11.25 -8.52
C ILE A 71 6.33 -10.40 -9.77
N ALA A 72 6.45 -11.03 -10.94
CA ALA A 72 6.26 -10.35 -12.21
C ALA A 72 4.79 -9.97 -12.34
N LEU A 73 4.50 -8.70 -12.28
CA LEU A 73 3.16 -8.15 -12.38
C LEU A 73 3.25 -6.70 -12.84
N GLU A 74 2.47 -6.38 -13.85
CA GLU A 74 2.39 -5.02 -14.37
C GLU A 74 1.87 -4.09 -13.27
N ASN A 75 2.62 -3.05 -12.99
CA ASN A 75 2.24 -1.99 -12.07
C ASN A 75 2.79 -0.67 -12.59
N SER A 76 2.15 0.44 -12.30
CA SER A 76 2.58 1.73 -12.82
C SER A 76 2.42 2.83 -11.80
N ILE A 77 3.46 3.64 -11.71
CA ILE A 77 3.54 4.86 -10.92
C ILE A 77 3.48 6.11 -11.82
N PHE A 78 2.86 6.02 -13.00
CA PHE A 78 2.74 7.18 -13.88
C PHE A 78 1.93 8.29 -13.21
N GLY A 79 2.67 9.15 -12.52
CA GLY A 79 2.20 10.13 -11.56
C GLY A 79 2.98 10.04 -10.25
N PRO A 80 2.50 10.66 -9.16
CA PRO A 80 3.15 10.57 -7.86
C PRO A 80 3.17 9.12 -7.35
N PRO A 81 4.26 8.65 -6.73
CA PRO A 81 4.46 7.26 -6.30
C PRO A 81 3.67 6.93 -5.02
N THR A 82 2.34 6.93 -5.10
CA THR A 82 1.44 6.65 -3.97
C THR A 82 0.43 5.55 -4.29
N ASN A 83 0.76 4.71 -5.27
CA ASN A 83 -0.10 3.64 -5.77
C ASN A 83 -0.06 2.36 -4.92
N LEU A 84 0.58 2.38 -3.75
CA LEU A 84 0.77 1.20 -2.92
C LEU A 84 0.50 1.53 -1.45
N ALA A 85 -0.24 0.65 -0.75
CA ALA A 85 -0.42 0.72 0.69
C ALA A 85 -0.41 -0.68 1.33
N VAL A 86 0.19 -0.76 2.52
CA VAL A 86 0.18 -1.97 3.34
C VAL A 86 -0.91 -1.83 4.40
N HIS A 87 -1.75 -2.85 4.52
CA HIS A 87 -2.78 -2.91 5.54
C HIS A 87 -2.19 -2.86 6.95
N PRO A 88 -2.81 -2.15 7.91
CA PRO A 88 -2.26 -1.99 9.28
C PRO A 88 -1.98 -3.31 10.02
N SER A 89 -2.70 -4.40 9.70
CA SER A 89 -2.40 -5.73 10.26
C SER A 89 -1.14 -6.38 9.70
N GLY A 90 -0.59 -5.85 8.58
CA GLY A 90 0.50 -6.48 7.86
C GLY A 90 0.12 -7.80 7.18
N GLU A 91 -1.16 -8.05 6.92
CA GLU A 91 -1.63 -9.28 6.26
C GLU A 91 -1.73 -9.15 4.76
N ILE A 92 -2.13 -7.98 4.27
CA ILE A 92 -2.25 -7.70 2.84
C ILE A 92 -1.58 -6.39 2.45
N ALA A 93 -1.25 -6.27 1.17
CA ALA A 93 -0.92 -5.02 0.51
C ALA A 93 -1.82 -4.82 -0.71
N LEU A 94 -2.14 -3.56 -1.00
CA LEU A 94 -2.84 -3.15 -2.21
C LEU A 94 -1.86 -2.41 -3.12
N VAL A 95 -1.89 -2.71 -4.41
CA VAL A 95 -1.05 -2.06 -5.43
C VAL A 95 -1.89 -1.72 -6.64
N ALA A 96 -1.98 -0.43 -6.97
CA ALA A 96 -2.71 0.04 -8.14
C ALA A 96 -1.81 0.02 -9.39
N ASN A 97 -2.38 -0.35 -10.54
CA ASN A 97 -1.78 -0.16 -11.84
C ASN A 97 -2.42 1.03 -12.55
N SER A 98 -1.69 2.13 -12.63
CA SER A 98 -2.24 3.40 -13.15
C SER A 98 -2.41 3.38 -14.66
N VAL A 99 -1.42 2.83 -15.36
CA VAL A 99 -1.42 2.73 -16.82
C VAL A 99 -0.82 1.39 -17.27
N THR A 100 -1.28 0.91 -18.41
CA THR A 100 -0.63 -0.14 -19.17
C THR A 100 -0.06 0.44 -20.48
N GLN A 101 0.83 -0.28 -21.14
CA GLN A 101 1.40 0.13 -22.43
C GLN A 101 0.75 -0.64 -23.56
N ILE A 102 0.28 0.07 -24.56
CA ILE A 102 -0.19 -0.54 -25.82
C ILE A 102 0.71 -0.14 -26.98
N LYS A 103 0.79 -1.03 -27.98
CA LYS A 103 1.57 -0.77 -29.19
C LYS A 103 0.88 0.28 -30.03
N ASP A 104 1.63 1.26 -30.53
CA ASP A 104 1.16 2.33 -31.40
C ASP A 104 2.15 2.50 -32.56
N GLY A 105 1.91 1.80 -33.67
CA GLY A 105 2.85 1.65 -34.76
C GLY A 105 4.14 0.93 -34.30
N GLU A 106 5.29 1.59 -34.45
CA GLU A 106 6.57 1.09 -33.92
C GLU A 106 6.88 1.51 -32.49
N SER A 107 6.03 2.35 -31.89
CA SER A 107 6.19 2.90 -30.56
C SER A 107 5.23 2.25 -29.55
N TRP A 108 5.41 2.60 -28.26
CA TRP A 108 4.50 2.26 -27.17
C TRP A 108 3.88 3.52 -26.61
N LYS A 109 2.63 3.44 -26.16
CA LYS A 109 1.95 4.56 -25.48
C LYS A 109 1.22 4.10 -24.24
N PRO A 110 1.20 4.91 -23.17
CA PRO A 110 0.43 4.61 -21.98
C PRO A 110 -1.06 4.82 -22.23
N VAL A 111 -1.87 3.90 -21.71
CA VAL A 111 -3.33 4.04 -21.62
C VAL A 111 -3.77 3.77 -20.17
N PRO A 112 -4.83 4.43 -19.69
CA PRO A 112 -5.34 4.18 -18.34
C PRO A 112 -5.69 2.71 -18.14
N ASP A 113 -5.22 2.11 -17.04
CA ASP A 113 -5.70 0.83 -16.51
C ASP A 113 -6.74 1.10 -15.40
N ASP A 114 -7.32 0.06 -14.82
CA ASP A 114 -8.36 0.15 -13.77
C ASP A 114 -8.14 -0.84 -12.61
N LYS A 115 -6.93 -1.42 -12.50
CA LYS A 115 -6.67 -2.54 -11.59
C LYS A 115 -6.03 -2.12 -10.28
N VAL A 116 -6.50 -2.71 -9.19
CA VAL A 116 -5.84 -2.76 -7.88
C VAL A 116 -5.61 -4.21 -7.52
N TYR A 117 -4.36 -4.59 -7.35
CA TYR A 117 -3.93 -5.93 -6.99
C TYR A 117 -3.85 -6.10 -5.48
N ILE A 118 -4.22 -7.29 -4.99
CA ILE A 118 -4.22 -7.67 -3.59
C ILE A 118 -3.16 -8.73 -3.38
N PHE A 119 -2.23 -8.49 -2.45
CA PHE A 119 -1.16 -9.41 -2.11
C PHE A 119 -1.32 -9.95 -0.70
N ASP A 120 -1.10 -11.26 -0.53
CA ASP A 120 -1.00 -11.91 0.79
C ASP A 120 0.45 -11.82 1.29
N LEU A 121 0.65 -11.04 2.35
CA LEU A 121 1.96 -10.82 2.97
C LEU A 121 2.34 -11.92 3.97
N LYS A 122 1.38 -12.76 4.38
CA LYS A 122 1.61 -13.89 5.31
C LYS A 122 1.89 -15.21 4.59
N ALA A 123 1.54 -15.30 3.29
CA ALA A 123 1.87 -16.48 2.50
C ALA A 123 3.40 -16.66 2.35
N SER A 124 3.86 -17.89 2.25
CA SER A 124 5.25 -18.22 1.98
C SER A 124 5.33 -19.17 0.78
N PRO A 125 5.80 -18.71 -0.38
CA PRO A 125 6.16 -17.33 -0.74
C PRO A 125 4.95 -16.38 -0.73
N ARG A 126 5.21 -15.06 -0.63
CA ARG A 126 4.17 -14.02 -0.82
C ARG A 126 3.58 -14.15 -2.20
N LYS A 127 2.29 -13.85 -2.33
CA LYS A 127 1.58 -14.08 -3.59
C LYS A 127 0.48 -13.05 -3.85
N HIS A 128 0.21 -12.83 -5.10
CA HIS A 128 -0.99 -12.17 -5.58
C HIS A 128 -2.20 -13.07 -5.32
N ILE A 129 -3.26 -12.56 -4.71
CA ILE A 129 -4.44 -13.33 -4.31
C ILE A 129 -5.74 -12.82 -4.93
N GLY A 130 -5.74 -11.65 -5.53
CA GLY A 130 -6.93 -11.10 -6.16
C GLY A 130 -6.67 -9.76 -6.83
N THR A 131 -7.62 -9.36 -7.68
CA THR A 131 -7.65 -8.07 -8.37
C THR A 131 -9.04 -7.47 -8.23
N VAL A 132 -9.10 -6.18 -7.97
CA VAL A 132 -10.33 -5.39 -7.93
C VAL A 132 -10.25 -4.33 -9.02
N ASN A 133 -11.31 -4.21 -9.84
CA ASN A 133 -11.42 -3.13 -10.81
C ASN A 133 -12.03 -1.90 -10.13
N VAL A 134 -11.38 -0.76 -10.32
CA VAL A 134 -11.76 0.57 -9.82
C VAL A 134 -12.02 1.51 -11.01
N GLY A 135 -12.06 2.81 -10.79
CA GLY A 135 -12.10 3.74 -11.91
C GLY A 135 -10.75 3.81 -12.65
N ARG A 136 -10.76 4.43 -13.84
CA ARG A 136 -9.59 4.47 -14.72
C ARG A 136 -8.46 5.34 -14.17
N GLN A 137 -7.24 4.88 -14.40
CA GLN A 137 -5.98 5.49 -13.98
C GLN A 137 -5.90 5.62 -12.44
N PRO A 138 -6.00 4.48 -11.70
CA PRO A 138 -5.86 4.51 -10.24
C PRO A 138 -4.43 4.94 -9.87
N SER A 139 -4.33 6.05 -9.14
CA SER A 139 -3.04 6.72 -8.88
C SER A 139 -2.71 6.78 -7.40
N GLY A 140 -3.50 7.48 -6.58
CA GLY A 140 -3.29 7.56 -5.14
C GLY A 140 -4.11 6.52 -4.40
N LEU A 141 -3.52 5.88 -3.38
CA LEU A 141 -4.18 4.84 -2.59
C LEU A 141 -3.80 5.01 -1.11
N ASP A 142 -4.79 4.90 -0.22
CA ASP A 142 -4.57 4.87 1.22
C ASP A 142 -5.55 3.92 1.92
N ILE A 143 -5.11 3.34 3.02
CA ILE A 143 -5.90 2.42 3.85
C ILE A 143 -6.13 3.04 5.22
N SER A 144 -7.37 2.99 5.71
CA SER A 144 -7.74 3.48 7.03
C SER A 144 -6.91 2.79 8.12
N LYS A 145 -6.64 3.48 9.23
CA LYS A 145 -5.95 2.89 10.39
C LYS A 145 -6.63 1.66 10.97
N LYS A 146 -7.97 1.60 10.85
CA LYS A 146 -8.74 0.45 11.28
C LYS A 146 -8.57 -0.73 10.34
N GLY A 147 -8.16 -0.48 9.10
CA GLY A 147 -7.99 -1.50 8.08
C GLY A 147 -9.28 -1.92 7.38
N ASP A 148 -10.43 -1.32 7.68
CA ASP A 148 -11.72 -1.70 7.13
C ASP A 148 -12.10 -0.95 5.84
N LEU A 149 -11.31 0.06 5.46
CA LEU A 149 -11.58 0.95 4.35
C LEU A 149 -10.30 1.28 3.58
N ALA A 150 -10.38 1.31 2.26
CA ALA A 150 -9.39 1.94 1.42
C ALA A 150 -10.03 2.93 0.45
N LEU A 151 -9.27 3.94 0.05
CA LEU A 151 -9.65 4.90 -0.98
C LEU A 151 -8.63 4.84 -2.12
N VAL A 152 -9.13 4.92 -3.35
CA VAL A 152 -8.29 4.94 -4.56
C VAL A 152 -8.74 6.08 -5.45
N THR A 153 -7.82 6.99 -5.78
CA THR A 153 -8.10 8.07 -6.73
C THR A 153 -8.01 7.57 -8.16
N ASN A 154 -9.02 7.81 -8.96
CA ASN A 154 -9.12 7.43 -10.37
C ASN A 154 -8.94 8.70 -11.22
N ARG A 155 -7.71 8.95 -11.65
CA ARG A 155 -7.33 10.21 -12.26
C ARG A 155 -8.03 10.48 -13.58
N ALA A 156 -8.19 9.45 -14.43
CA ALA A 156 -8.83 9.60 -15.73
C ALA A 156 -10.37 9.70 -15.64
N ASP A 157 -10.96 9.27 -14.52
CA ASP A 157 -12.40 9.33 -14.29
C ASP A 157 -12.80 10.46 -13.33
N ASN A 158 -11.87 11.28 -12.85
CA ASN A 158 -12.13 12.35 -11.90
C ASN A 158 -12.97 11.86 -10.70
N SER A 159 -12.59 10.70 -10.15
CA SER A 159 -13.36 10.06 -9.09
C SER A 159 -12.48 9.40 -8.04
N VAL A 160 -13.10 9.00 -6.93
CA VAL A 160 -12.48 8.21 -5.88
C VAL A 160 -13.29 6.94 -5.67
N SER A 161 -12.67 5.79 -5.85
CA SER A 161 -13.28 4.51 -5.47
C SER A 161 -13.14 4.27 -3.97
N VAL A 162 -14.23 3.83 -3.34
CA VAL A 162 -14.30 3.43 -1.93
C VAL A 162 -14.30 1.91 -1.87
N LEU A 163 -13.33 1.34 -1.14
CA LEU A 163 -13.19 -0.10 -1.00
C LEU A 163 -13.40 -0.51 0.45
N SER A 164 -14.22 -1.54 0.68
CA SER A 164 -14.29 -2.23 1.96
C SER A 164 -13.22 -3.32 2.03
N ILE A 165 -12.63 -3.50 3.21
CA ILE A 165 -11.66 -4.56 3.49
C ILE A 165 -12.17 -5.40 4.66
N SER A 166 -12.23 -6.72 4.47
CA SER A 166 -12.59 -7.70 5.50
C SER A 166 -11.63 -8.90 5.41
N GLY A 167 -10.66 -8.96 6.31
CA GLY A 167 -9.55 -9.90 6.20
C GLY A 167 -8.77 -9.69 4.89
N LYS A 168 -8.79 -10.69 4.01
CA LYS A 168 -8.14 -10.61 2.69
C LYS A 168 -9.12 -10.30 1.54
N GLU A 169 -10.38 -10.15 1.85
CA GLU A 169 -11.39 -9.76 0.87
C GLU A 169 -11.46 -8.24 0.72
N VAL A 170 -11.38 -7.76 -0.52
CA VAL A 170 -11.45 -6.34 -0.86
C VAL A 170 -12.50 -6.16 -1.95
N LYS A 171 -13.41 -5.20 -1.76
CA LYS A 171 -14.52 -4.93 -2.69
C LYS A 171 -14.72 -3.44 -2.87
N VAL A 172 -14.99 -2.99 -4.08
CA VAL A 172 -15.52 -1.64 -4.32
C VAL A 172 -16.94 -1.58 -3.79
N THR A 173 -17.20 -0.61 -2.94
CA THR A 173 -18.53 -0.37 -2.34
C THR A 173 -19.19 0.91 -2.85
N ASP A 174 -18.37 1.87 -3.32
CA ASP A 174 -18.86 3.15 -3.82
C ASP A 174 -17.84 3.81 -4.74
N THR A 175 -18.27 4.81 -5.51
CA THR A 175 -17.42 5.67 -6.33
C THR A 175 -17.90 7.11 -6.23
N ILE A 176 -17.04 8.01 -5.77
CA ILE A 176 -17.34 9.42 -5.52
C ILE A 176 -16.82 10.25 -6.70
N ALA A 177 -17.71 10.90 -7.43
CA ALA A 177 -17.32 11.87 -8.46
C ALA A 177 -16.73 13.14 -7.81
N MET A 178 -15.57 13.57 -8.27
CA MET A 178 -14.84 14.70 -7.69
C MET A 178 -15.00 16.00 -8.49
N GLY A 179 -15.45 15.91 -9.71
CA GLY A 179 -15.66 17.07 -10.60
C GLY A 179 -14.38 17.62 -11.23
N ASP A 180 -13.20 17.18 -10.79
CA ASP A 180 -11.89 17.58 -11.33
C ASP A 180 -10.88 16.46 -11.13
N SER A 181 -9.71 16.56 -11.79
CA SER A 181 -8.66 15.55 -11.75
C SER A 181 -8.12 15.39 -10.33
N VAL A 182 -8.05 14.14 -9.88
CA VAL A 182 -7.52 13.74 -8.57
C VAL A 182 -6.27 12.91 -8.75
N ALA A 183 -5.27 13.08 -7.87
CA ALA A 183 -4.03 12.33 -7.94
C ALA A 183 -3.67 11.62 -6.63
N HIS A 184 -4.02 12.22 -5.49
CA HIS A 184 -3.70 11.71 -4.17
C HIS A 184 -4.91 11.61 -3.27
N VAL A 185 -4.85 10.68 -2.33
CA VAL A 185 -5.79 10.56 -1.23
C VAL A 185 -5.04 10.27 0.06
N ALA A 186 -5.54 10.78 1.17
CA ALA A 186 -5.07 10.43 2.49
C ALA A 186 -6.28 10.34 3.44
N ILE A 187 -6.32 9.30 4.26
CA ILE A 187 -7.39 9.08 5.23
C ILE A 187 -6.97 9.66 6.57
N TRP A 188 -7.61 10.77 6.96
CA TRP A 188 -7.33 11.44 8.22
C TRP A 188 -7.95 10.69 9.40
N ARG A 189 -7.26 10.69 10.52
CA ARG A 189 -7.54 9.86 11.70
C ARG A 189 -8.82 10.16 12.46
N THR A 190 -9.38 11.34 12.32
CA THR A 190 -10.42 11.89 13.22
C THR A 190 -11.72 12.25 12.52
N ALA A 191 -11.87 11.98 11.21
CA ALA A 191 -13.13 12.26 10.53
C ALA A 191 -14.21 11.26 11.00
N PRO A 192 -15.29 11.70 11.65
CA PRO A 192 -16.48 10.88 11.83
C PRO A 192 -16.98 10.43 10.44
N ARG A 193 -17.63 9.26 10.35
CA ARG A 193 -18.23 8.76 9.09
C ARG A 193 -19.16 9.76 8.39
N ASP A 194 -19.64 10.73 9.12
CA ASP A 194 -20.67 11.69 8.70
C ASP A 194 -20.18 12.77 7.74
N TRP A 195 -18.88 13.05 7.64
CA TRP A 195 -18.41 14.11 6.73
C TRP A 195 -18.47 13.74 5.25
N LEU A 196 -18.40 12.45 4.90
CA LEU A 196 -18.60 11.97 3.53
C LEU A 196 -20.06 12.19 3.05
N LEU A 197 -21.01 12.06 3.95
CA LEU A 197 -22.43 12.26 3.66
C LEU A 197 -22.82 13.73 3.60
N SER A 198 -22.09 14.64 4.25
CA SER A 198 -22.43 16.06 4.30
C SER A 198 -22.15 16.83 3.01
N ARG A 199 -21.32 16.28 2.09
CA ARG A 199 -21.03 16.95 0.80
C ARG A 199 -22.04 16.69 -0.31
N SER A 200 -22.87 15.65 -0.18
CA SER A 200 -23.91 15.38 -1.20
C SER A 200 -25.15 16.30 -1.07
N SER A 201 -25.31 17.00 0.05
CA SER A 201 -26.51 17.81 0.30
C SER A 201 -26.40 19.32 -0.01
N THR A 202 -25.22 19.82 -0.43
CA THR A 202 -24.99 21.27 -0.59
C THR A 202 -24.91 21.74 -2.04
N ARG A 203 -25.29 20.92 -3.03
CA ARG A 203 -25.39 21.34 -4.43
C ARG A 203 -26.82 21.23 -4.99
N SER A 204 -27.76 21.91 -4.35
CA SER A 204 -29.02 22.32 -5.00
C SER A 204 -29.46 23.66 -4.41
N ARG A 205 -28.83 24.73 -4.85
CA ARG A 205 -29.44 26.07 -4.88
C ARG A 205 -28.71 26.98 -5.87
N SER A 206 -29.50 27.35 -6.83
CA SER A 206 -29.49 28.42 -7.84
C SER A 206 -28.82 28.09 -9.15
#